data_2aa1b0d95887a94fd636561bb8d200bc
#
_entry.id   2aa1b0d95887a94fd636561bb8d200bc
#
_cell.length_a   1.000
_cell.length_b   1.000
_cell.length_c   1.000
_cell.angle_alpha   90.00
_cell.angle_beta   90.00
_cell.angle_gamma   90.00
#
_symmetry.space_group_name_H-M   'P 1'
#
loop_
_entity.id
_entity.type
_entity.pdbx_description
1 polymer ?
#
loop_
_entity_poly.entity_id
_entity_poly.type
_entity_poly.pdbx_seq_one_letter_code
_entity_poly.pdbx_strand_id
1 'polypeptide(L)'
;MAEKDWIARYFAPLAAGQGAAGLRDDVAQLGTAGPVAITVDAMVEGVHFRATDPIETVARKLVRANVSDLLASGAEPAEALLTLGWPKSRGETEIAAFAAALGDELSAWGAQLIGGDTVSNPPGLFLSLTLTGRCLSDNPVRRTSAKPGESVWLTGCI
;
A
#
# COMPACT_ATOMS: atom_id res chain seq x y z
N MET A 1 11.16 -12.18 18.52
CA MET A 1 9.73 -12.41 18.28
C MET A 1 9.60 -13.12 16.95
N ALA A 2 8.74 -14.11 16.83
CA ALA A 2 8.53 -14.80 15.55
C ALA A 2 7.72 -13.92 14.58
N GLU A 3 7.91 -14.11 13.29
CA GLU A 3 7.18 -13.40 12.21
C GLU A 3 5.65 -13.43 12.44
N LYS A 4 5.12 -14.60 12.81
CA LYS A 4 3.70 -14.80 13.11
C LYS A 4 3.19 -13.88 14.22
N ASP A 5 4.05 -13.59 15.22
CA ASP A 5 3.67 -12.70 16.34
C ASP A 5 3.53 -11.26 15.85
N TRP A 6 4.37 -10.82 14.91
CA TRP A 6 4.27 -9.48 14.30
C TRP A 6 3.03 -9.34 13.43
N ILE A 7 2.75 -10.35 12.60
CA ILE A 7 1.54 -10.35 11.77
C ILE A 7 0.31 -10.25 12.67
N ALA A 8 0.20 -11.10 13.68
CA ALA A 8 -0.96 -11.11 14.57
C ALA A 8 -1.12 -9.80 15.36
N ARG A 9 -0.01 -9.20 15.80
CA ARG A 9 -0.03 -8.05 16.69
C ARG A 9 -0.20 -6.71 15.97
N TYR A 10 0.47 -6.54 14.82
CA TYR A 10 0.56 -5.25 14.15
C TYR A 10 -0.21 -5.15 12.85
N PHE A 11 -0.36 -6.25 12.11
CA PHE A 11 -0.99 -6.21 10.79
C PHE A 11 -2.41 -6.78 10.76
N ALA A 12 -2.69 -7.83 11.53
CA ALA A 12 -4.05 -8.38 11.59
C ALA A 12 -5.12 -7.37 12.03
N PRO A 13 -4.87 -6.42 12.97
CA PRO A 13 -5.81 -5.38 13.29
C PRO A 13 -6.15 -4.43 12.13
N LEU A 14 -5.26 -4.31 11.12
CA LEU A 14 -5.47 -3.48 9.92
C LEU A 14 -6.34 -4.19 8.87
N ALA A 15 -6.48 -5.49 8.99
CA ALA A 15 -7.17 -6.37 8.03
C ALA A 15 -8.60 -6.69 8.52
N ALA A 16 -9.42 -5.65 8.70
CA ALA A 16 -10.76 -5.76 9.28
C ALA A 16 -11.81 -6.34 8.31
N GLY A 17 -11.57 -6.33 7.00
CA GLY A 17 -12.51 -6.84 6.00
C GLY A 17 -12.64 -8.36 6.01
N GLN A 18 -13.84 -8.87 5.70
CA GLN A 18 -14.10 -10.32 5.66
C GLN A 18 -13.15 -11.05 4.70
N GLY A 19 -12.81 -10.44 3.57
CA GLY A 19 -11.92 -11.02 2.56
C GLY A 19 -10.48 -11.24 3.03
N ALA A 20 -10.06 -10.57 4.11
CA ALA A 20 -8.74 -10.71 4.70
C ALA A 20 -8.58 -11.95 5.59
N ALA A 21 -9.68 -12.58 6.00
CA ALA A 21 -9.71 -13.74 6.90
C ALA A 21 -8.85 -13.59 8.17
N GLY A 22 -8.63 -12.34 8.64
CA GLY A 22 -7.76 -12.01 9.77
C GLY A 22 -6.28 -12.31 9.53
N LEU A 23 -5.82 -12.34 8.28
CA LEU A 23 -4.47 -12.73 7.85
C LEU A 23 -4.05 -14.14 8.34
N ARG A 24 -4.99 -15.08 8.36
CA ARG A 24 -4.76 -16.46 8.82
C ARG A 24 -4.79 -17.48 7.68
N ASP A 25 -5.08 -17.02 6.47
CA ASP A 25 -5.19 -17.86 5.27
C ASP A 25 -4.11 -17.45 4.26
N ASP A 26 -3.79 -18.36 3.33
CA ASP A 26 -2.80 -18.14 2.27
C ASP A 26 -3.34 -17.27 1.13
N VAL A 27 -4.64 -16.99 1.14
CA VAL A 27 -5.31 -16.17 0.12
C VAL A 27 -6.21 -15.12 0.76
N ALA A 28 -6.40 -14.01 0.04
CA ALA A 28 -7.39 -13.00 0.37
C ALA A 28 -8.45 -12.93 -0.73
N GLN A 29 -9.69 -12.64 -0.37
CA GLN A 29 -10.77 -12.42 -1.30
C GLN A 29 -10.99 -10.93 -1.51
N LEU A 30 -10.97 -10.48 -2.77
CA LEU A 30 -11.34 -9.11 -3.11
C LEU A 30 -12.84 -8.91 -2.88
N GLY A 31 -13.19 -7.85 -2.14
CA GLY A 31 -14.57 -7.42 -1.92
C GLY A 31 -15.05 -6.39 -2.94
N THR A 32 -14.12 -5.81 -3.71
CA THR A 32 -14.43 -4.78 -4.71
C THR A 32 -15.22 -5.36 -5.87
N ALA A 33 -16.42 -4.81 -6.10
CA ALA A 33 -17.26 -5.19 -7.23
C ALA A 33 -17.07 -4.24 -8.42
N GLY A 34 -17.30 -4.74 -9.64
CA GLY A 34 -17.20 -3.96 -10.88
C GLY A 34 -15.79 -3.94 -11.45
N PRO A 35 -15.49 -2.99 -12.36
CA PRO A 35 -14.15 -2.84 -12.91
C PRO A 35 -13.14 -2.41 -11.85
N VAL A 36 -12.04 -3.14 -11.76
CA VAL A 36 -10.97 -2.93 -10.78
C VAL A 36 -9.70 -2.50 -11.49
N ALA A 37 -9.13 -1.38 -11.07
CA ALA A 37 -7.76 -1.01 -11.36
C ALA A 37 -6.83 -1.59 -10.30
N ILE A 38 -5.61 -1.94 -10.69
CA ILE A 38 -4.59 -2.44 -9.79
C ILE A 38 -3.25 -1.77 -10.09
N THR A 39 -2.55 -1.35 -9.06
CA THR A 39 -1.19 -0.82 -9.15
C THR A 39 -0.28 -1.51 -8.14
N VAL A 40 1.02 -1.43 -8.36
CA VAL A 40 2.04 -1.89 -7.43
C VAL A 40 3.26 -0.99 -7.49
N ASP A 41 3.67 -0.52 -6.31
CA ASP A 41 4.92 0.19 -6.12
C ASP A 41 5.81 -0.50 -5.09
N ALA A 42 7.11 -0.47 -5.34
CA ALA A 42 8.10 -1.00 -4.43
C ALA A 42 9.07 0.10 -3.99
N MET A 43 9.52 0.00 -2.74
CA MET A 43 10.52 0.90 -2.16
C MET A 43 11.67 0.12 -1.55
N VAL A 44 12.89 0.56 -1.84
CA VAL A 44 14.13 -0.03 -1.34
C VAL A 44 14.89 1.03 -0.57
N GLU A 45 15.33 0.69 0.64
CA GLU A 45 16.20 1.52 1.45
C GLU A 45 17.49 1.89 0.70
N GLY A 46 17.90 3.14 0.79
CA GLY A 46 19.07 3.67 0.06
C GLY A 46 18.78 4.07 -1.40
N VAL A 47 17.61 3.70 -1.94
CA VAL A 47 17.18 4.07 -3.30
C VAL A 47 16.00 5.04 -3.25
N HIS A 48 14.93 4.68 -2.57
CA HIS A 48 13.67 5.44 -2.54
C HIS A 48 13.49 6.26 -1.26
N PHE A 49 14.23 5.92 -0.22
CA PHE A 49 14.27 6.59 1.07
C PHE A 49 15.61 6.29 1.76
N ARG A 50 15.98 7.10 2.75
CA ARG A 50 17.22 6.95 3.51
C ARG A 50 16.98 6.09 4.74
N ALA A 51 18.00 5.39 5.24
CA ALA A 51 17.93 4.65 6.50
C ALA A 51 17.56 5.52 7.71
N THR A 52 17.82 6.83 7.61
CA THR A 52 17.53 7.84 8.64
C THR A 52 16.14 8.47 8.53
N ASP A 53 15.41 8.20 7.46
CA ASP A 53 14.06 8.74 7.31
C ASP A 53 13.12 8.09 8.34
N PRO A 54 12.26 8.87 9.01
CA PRO A 54 11.30 8.31 9.96
C PRO A 54 10.43 7.24 9.29
N ILE A 55 10.33 6.09 9.93
CA ILE A 55 9.66 4.90 9.34
C ILE A 55 8.19 5.16 9.02
N GLU A 56 7.54 6.03 9.80
CA GLU A 56 6.16 6.46 9.59
C GLU A 56 6.00 7.24 8.28
N THR A 57 7.00 8.04 7.92
CA THR A 57 6.99 8.79 6.65
C THR A 57 7.22 7.87 5.46
N VAL A 58 8.01 6.81 5.64
CA VAL A 58 8.24 5.77 4.62
C VAL A 58 6.94 5.01 4.36
N ALA A 59 6.22 4.61 5.42
CA ALA A 59 4.91 3.95 5.30
C ALA A 59 3.91 4.82 4.52
N ARG A 60 3.77 6.09 4.89
CA ARG A 60 2.87 7.03 4.21
C ARG A 60 3.27 7.24 2.75
N LYS A 61 4.55 7.36 2.46
CA LYS A 61 5.06 7.51 1.08
C LYS A 61 4.68 6.31 0.23
N LEU A 62 4.82 5.08 0.76
CA LEU A 62 4.47 3.86 0.06
C LEU A 62 2.98 3.83 -0.34
N VAL A 63 2.09 4.17 0.60
CA VAL A 63 0.65 4.24 0.33
C VAL A 63 0.33 5.32 -0.70
N ARG A 64 0.87 6.53 -0.52
CA ARG A 64 0.57 7.69 -1.38
C ARG A 64 1.04 7.50 -2.81
N ALA A 65 2.17 6.81 -3.05
CA ALA A 65 2.63 6.50 -4.39
C ALA A 65 1.57 5.66 -5.14
N ASN A 66 1.12 4.57 -4.53
CA ASN A 66 0.07 3.72 -5.10
C ASN A 66 -1.28 4.44 -5.25
N VAL A 67 -1.68 5.23 -4.26
CA VAL A 67 -2.90 6.03 -4.32
C VAL A 67 -2.85 7.01 -5.48
N SER A 68 -1.71 7.68 -5.69
CA SER A 68 -1.51 8.60 -6.81
C SER A 68 -1.81 7.95 -8.16
N ASP A 69 -1.35 6.72 -8.38
CA ASP A 69 -1.58 5.98 -9.62
C ASP A 69 -3.06 5.62 -9.83
N LEU A 70 -3.73 5.20 -8.75
CA LEU A 70 -5.16 4.88 -8.82
C LEU A 70 -5.99 6.13 -9.10
N LEU A 71 -5.73 7.23 -8.41
CA LEU A 71 -6.44 8.49 -8.63
C LEU A 71 -6.22 9.04 -10.04
N ALA A 72 -4.97 8.97 -10.54
CA ALA A 72 -4.66 9.35 -11.93
C ALA A 72 -5.39 8.47 -12.96
N SER A 73 -5.72 7.24 -12.58
CA SER A 73 -6.48 6.29 -13.40
C SER A 73 -8.00 6.39 -13.20
N GLY A 74 -8.49 7.31 -12.37
CA GLY A 74 -9.92 7.47 -12.07
C GLY A 74 -10.48 6.30 -11.28
N ALA A 75 -9.71 5.82 -10.29
CA ALA A 75 -10.13 4.74 -9.40
C ALA A 75 -10.01 5.15 -7.93
N GLU A 76 -10.99 4.77 -7.12
CA GLU A 76 -10.99 4.94 -5.67
C GLU A 76 -10.24 3.78 -5.01
N PRO A 77 -9.24 4.04 -4.13
CA PRO A 77 -8.54 2.99 -3.40
C PRO A 77 -9.49 2.07 -2.62
N ALA A 78 -9.15 0.78 -2.51
CA ALA A 78 -10.02 -0.20 -1.85
C ALA A 78 -9.24 -1.20 -0.99
N GLU A 79 -8.39 -2.05 -1.58
CA GLU A 79 -7.78 -3.17 -0.88
C GLU A 79 -6.29 -3.28 -1.20
N ALA A 80 -5.50 -3.52 -0.15
CA ALA A 80 -4.05 -3.54 -0.20
C ALA A 80 -3.46 -4.90 0.17
N LEU A 81 -2.41 -5.29 -0.54
CA LEU A 81 -1.50 -6.40 -0.19
C LEU A 81 -0.11 -5.83 0.04
N LEU A 82 0.50 -6.14 1.19
CA LEU A 82 1.82 -5.67 1.57
C LEU A 82 2.85 -6.79 1.50
N THR A 83 3.93 -6.60 0.73
CA THR A 83 5.13 -7.42 0.85
C THR A 83 6.18 -6.66 1.65
N LEU A 84 6.64 -7.26 2.75
CA LEU A 84 7.51 -6.66 3.73
C LEU A 84 8.81 -7.46 3.86
N GLY A 85 9.91 -6.93 3.33
CA GLY A 85 11.26 -7.43 3.59
C GLY A 85 11.88 -6.69 4.77
N TRP A 86 11.79 -7.24 5.99
CA TRP A 86 12.19 -6.56 7.23
C TRP A 86 13.56 -7.03 7.70
N PRO A 87 14.58 -6.13 7.79
CA PRO A 87 15.90 -6.50 8.29
C PRO A 87 15.87 -6.86 9.77
N LYS A 88 16.63 -7.87 10.17
CA LYS A 88 16.75 -8.28 11.59
C LYS A 88 17.31 -7.20 12.50
N SER A 89 18.02 -6.21 11.93
CA SER A 89 18.56 -5.07 12.67
C SER A 89 17.50 -4.06 13.11
N ARG A 90 16.32 -4.08 12.50
CA ARG A 90 15.21 -3.18 12.85
C ARG A 90 14.31 -3.85 13.90
N GLY A 91 14.08 -3.12 14.99
CA GLY A 91 13.39 -3.63 16.17
C GLY A 91 11.87 -3.57 16.10
N GLU A 92 11.25 -4.09 17.15
CA GLU A 92 9.79 -4.14 17.29
C GLU A 92 9.12 -2.75 17.30
N THR A 93 9.80 -1.77 17.89
CA THR A 93 9.28 -0.38 17.93
C THR A 93 9.10 0.20 16.53
N GLU A 94 10.05 -0.07 15.62
CA GLU A 94 9.98 0.45 14.25
C GLU A 94 8.88 -0.23 13.44
N ILE A 95 8.71 -1.56 13.56
CA ILE A 95 7.64 -2.25 12.83
C ILE A 95 6.26 -1.87 13.37
N ALA A 96 6.13 -1.60 14.66
CA ALA A 96 4.90 -1.09 15.25
C ALA A 96 4.55 0.30 14.71
N ALA A 97 5.53 1.22 14.65
CA ALA A 97 5.35 2.55 14.10
C ALA A 97 5.02 2.51 12.60
N PHE A 98 5.70 1.63 11.84
CA PHE A 98 5.40 1.40 10.42
C PHE A 98 3.95 0.93 10.23
N ALA A 99 3.54 -0.11 10.96
CA ALA A 99 2.19 -0.68 10.83
C ALA A 99 1.10 0.33 11.21
N ALA A 100 1.29 1.08 12.29
CA ALA A 100 0.36 2.14 12.68
C ALA A 100 0.20 3.20 11.59
N ALA A 101 1.32 3.74 11.09
CA ALA A 101 1.28 4.76 10.05
C ALA A 101 0.72 4.25 8.72
N LEU A 102 0.98 2.97 8.37
CA LEU A 102 0.39 2.31 7.20
C LEU A 102 -1.14 2.23 7.34
N GLY A 103 -1.61 1.77 8.49
CA GLY A 103 -3.05 1.64 8.77
C GLY A 103 -3.77 2.97 8.75
N ASP A 104 -3.22 4.00 9.40
CA ASP A 104 -3.77 5.35 9.39
C ASP A 104 -3.88 5.91 7.97
N GLU A 105 -2.83 5.75 7.18
CA GLU A 105 -2.80 6.27 5.81
C GLU A 105 -3.76 5.50 4.88
N LEU A 106 -3.81 4.16 4.95
CA LEU A 106 -4.79 3.37 4.20
C LEU A 106 -6.22 3.78 4.56
N SER A 107 -6.52 3.91 5.86
CA SER A 107 -7.83 4.32 6.34
C SER A 107 -8.23 5.71 5.85
N ALA A 108 -7.28 6.66 5.83
CA ALA A 108 -7.52 8.02 5.33
C ALA A 108 -7.95 8.04 3.85
N TRP A 109 -7.55 7.03 3.08
CA TRP A 109 -7.94 6.85 1.67
C TRP A 109 -9.10 5.86 1.48
N GLY A 110 -9.73 5.39 2.55
CA GLY A 110 -10.82 4.42 2.49
C GLY A 110 -10.38 3.02 2.08
N ALA A 111 -9.08 2.73 2.13
CA ALA A 111 -8.51 1.44 1.80
C ALA A 111 -8.24 0.61 3.05
N GLN A 112 -8.12 -0.71 2.87
CA GLN A 112 -7.82 -1.65 3.95
C GLN A 112 -6.74 -2.66 3.54
N LEU A 113 -5.95 -3.12 4.50
CA LEU A 113 -5.06 -4.24 4.29
C LEU A 113 -5.85 -5.54 4.28
N ILE A 114 -5.64 -6.38 3.26
CA ILE A 114 -6.33 -7.67 3.15
C ILE A 114 -5.37 -8.87 3.15
N GLY A 115 -4.08 -8.63 2.97
CA GLY A 115 -3.09 -9.70 2.92
C GLY A 115 -1.68 -9.20 2.69
N GLY A 116 -0.77 -10.13 2.43
CA GLY A 116 0.61 -9.81 2.12
C GLY A 116 1.56 -10.93 2.46
N ASP A 117 2.85 -10.61 2.43
CA ASP A 117 3.93 -11.52 2.76
C ASP A 117 5.02 -10.80 3.57
N THR A 118 5.66 -11.51 4.48
CA THR A 118 6.76 -10.97 5.29
C THR A 118 7.96 -11.89 5.21
N VAL A 119 9.08 -11.33 4.76
CA VAL A 119 10.34 -12.07 4.65
C VAL A 119 11.46 -11.37 5.42
N SER A 120 12.35 -12.16 5.99
CA SER A 120 13.58 -11.63 6.60
C SER A 120 14.54 -11.24 5.49
N ASN A 121 14.81 -9.96 5.33
CA ASN A 121 15.64 -9.42 4.26
C ASN A 121 16.83 -8.60 4.81
N PRO A 122 18.01 -9.16 4.98
CA PRO A 122 19.24 -8.38 5.09
C PRO A 122 19.74 -8.03 3.67
N PRO A 123 20.26 -6.85 3.35
CA PRO A 123 20.84 -5.87 4.27
C PRO A 123 19.98 -4.63 4.51
N GLY A 124 18.80 -4.47 3.93
CA GLY A 124 18.00 -3.27 4.06
C GLY A 124 16.51 -3.54 3.96
N LEU A 125 15.72 -2.52 4.27
CA LEU A 125 14.27 -2.58 4.20
C LEU A 125 13.80 -2.61 2.74
N PHE A 126 12.97 -3.60 2.41
CA PHE A 126 12.25 -3.71 1.15
C PHE A 126 10.75 -3.71 1.42
N LEU A 127 10.04 -2.88 0.69
CA LEU A 127 8.60 -2.73 0.81
C LEU A 127 7.98 -2.81 -0.58
N SER A 128 6.87 -3.52 -0.72
CA SER A 128 6.03 -3.43 -1.91
C SER A 128 4.56 -3.43 -1.50
N LEU A 129 3.80 -2.50 -2.04
CA LEU A 129 2.36 -2.42 -1.83
C LEU A 129 1.67 -2.62 -3.17
N THR A 130 0.79 -3.60 -3.22
CA THR A 130 -0.19 -3.73 -4.29
C THR A 130 -1.49 -3.12 -3.80
N LEU A 131 -2.05 -2.19 -4.55
CA LEU A 131 -3.30 -1.52 -4.19
C LEU A 131 -4.31 -1.68 -5.31
N THR A 132 -5.50 -2.14 -4.96
CA THR A 132 -6.65 -2.19 -5.87
C THR A 132 -7.50 -0.94 -5.70
N GLY A 133 -8.21 -0.57 -6.76
CA GLY A 133 -9.17 0.52 -6.71
C GLY A 133 -10.39 0.22 -7.57
N ARG A 134 -11.55 0.67 -7.10
CA ARG A 134 -12.78 0.62 -7.86
C ARG A 134 -12.77 1.72 -8.91
N CYS A 135 -12.87 1.36 -10.17
CA CYS A 135 -12.98 2.35 -11.25
C CYS A 135 -14.28 3.15 -11.13
N LEU A 136 -14.19 4.46 -11.33
CA LEU A 136 -15.34 5.37 -11.36
C LEU A 136 -16.14 5.27 -12.68
N SER A 137 -15.58 4.56 -13.66
CA SER A 137 -16.20 4.28 -14.97
C SER A 137 -15.88 2.85 -15.39
N ASP A 138 -16.47 2.39 -16.49
CA ASP A 138 -16.27 1.03 -17.01
C ASP A 138 -14.81 0.70 -17.34
N ASN A 139 -13.98 1.71 -17.54
CA ASN A 139 -12.56 1.54 -17.85
C ASN A 139 -11.73 2.59 -17.09
N PRO A 140 -10.52 2.24 -16.65
CA PRO A 140 -9.60 3.21 -16.07
C PRO A 140 -9.15 4.25 -17.10
N VAL A 141 -8.92 5.47 -16.65
CA VAL A 141 -8.28 6.52 -17.45
C VAL A 141 -6.84 6.10 -17.75
N ARG A 142 -6.43 6.29 -19.02
CA ARG A 142 -5.08 5.88 -19.46
C ARG A 142 -4.29 7.11 -19.92
N ARG A 143 -2.96 7.04 -19.79
CA ARG A 143 -2.03 8.08 -20.27
C ARG A 143 -2.22 8.43 -21.74
N THR A 144 -2.69 7.48 -22.55
CA THR A 144 -2.92 7.63 -23.98
C THR A 144 -4.31 8.11 -24.33
N SER A 145 -5.17 8.42 -23.35
CA SER A 145 -6.57 8.83 -23.60
C SER A 145 -6.69 10.29 -24.02
N ALA A 146 -5.71 11.14 -23.70
CA ALA A 146 -5.73 12.56 -23.98
C ALA A 146 -5.78 12.85 -25.49
N LYS A 147 -6.55 13.87 -25.87
CA LYS A 147 -6.76 14.28 -27.27
C LYS A 147 -6.33 15.73 -27.48
N PRO A 148 -5.91 16.10 -28.69
CA PRO A 148 -5.65 17.49 -29.03
C PRO A 148 -6.86 18.37 -28.74
N GLY A 149 -6.65 19.53 -28.11
CA GLY A 149 -7.70 20.47 -27.72
C GLY A 149 -8.24 20.30 -26.28
N GLU A 150 -7.87 19.24 -25.56
CA GLU A 150 -8.19 19.07 -24.14
C GLU A 150 -7.33 20.00 -23.28
N SER A 151 -7.89 20.44 -22.15
CA SER A 151 -7.18 21.30 -21.18
C SER A 151 -6.27 20.47 -20.28
N VAL A 152 -5.08 21.00 -20.03
CA VAL A 152 -4.14 20.44 -19.03
C VAL A 152 -4.40 21.11 -17.69
N TRP A 153 -4.63 20.31 -16.68
CA TRP A 153 -4.87 20.75 -15.30
C TRP A 153 -3.71 20.35 -14.41
N LEU A 154 -3.33 21.24 -13.52
CA LEU A 154 -2.31 21.01 -12.50
C LEU A 154 -2.90 21.31 -11.12
N THR A 155 -2.63 20.46 -10.14
CA THR A 155 -3.00 20.68 -8.74
C THR A 155 -1.88 21.40 -8.01
N GLY A 156 -2.21 22.47 -7.29
CA GLY A 156 -1.24 23.28 -6.53
C GLY A 156 -0.65 24.45 -7.32
N CYS A 157 0.35 25.10 -6.72
CA CYS A 157 1.14 26.17 -7.33
C CYS A 157 2.50 25.63 -7.77
N ILE A 158 2.96 26.05 -8.94
CA ILE A 158 4.34 25.83 -9.41
C ILE A 158 5.18 27.00 -8.96
#